data_52e85611eceb43e3ee72b2aab04067e8
#
_entry.id   52e85611eceb43e3ee72b2aab04067e8
#
_cell.length_a   1.000
_cell.length_b   1.000
_cell.length_c   1.000
_cell.angle_alpha   90.00
_cell.angle_beta   90.00
_cell.angle_gamma   90.00
#
_symmetry.space_group_name_H-M   'P 1'
#
loop_
_entity.id
_entity.type
_entity.pdbx_description
1 polymer ?
#
loop_
_entity_poly.entity_id
_entity_poly.type
_entity_poly.pdbx_seq_one_letter_code
_entity_poly.pdbx_strand_id
1 'polypeptide(L)'
;PFILVATQGSLAYLRSYGFKTFDGIIDESYDEEVDDLLRLEKVTKLLSDINNLSVSERSEIHKQCIPIVEHNYNHFYNGGFEKILWKELTNMLDGLL
;
A
#
# COMPACT_ATOMS: atom_id res chain seq x y z
N PRO A 1 1.12 5.35 8.77
CA PRO A 1 0.49 4.46 7.78
C PRO A 1 -0.67 5.16 7.08
N PHE A 2 -1.04 4.66 5.93
CA PHE A 2 -2.21 5.12 5.20
C PHE A 2 -3.12 3.94 4.86
N ILE A 3 -4.39 4.25 4.64
CA ILE A 3 -5.36 3.29 4.15
C ILE A 3 -5.86 3.81 2.80
N LEU A 4 -5.67 3.02 1.75
CA LEU A 4 -6.07 3.39 0.40
C LEU A 4 -7.41 2.75 0.06
N VAL A 5 -8.46 3.57 -0.01
CA VAL A 5 -9.79 3.15 -0.43
C VAL A 5 -9.98 3.52 -1.88
N ALA A 6 -9.75 2.58 -2.76
CA ALA A 6 -9.82 2.78 -4.20
C ALA A 6 -10.39 1.51 -4.86
N THR A 7 -10.05 1.25 -6.10
CA THR A 7 -10.46 0.01 -6.78
C THR A 7 -9.72 -1.18 -6.18
N GLN A 8 -10.31 -2.37 -6.35
CA GLN A 8 -9.68 -3.62 -5.94
C GLN A 8 -8.25 -3.74 -6.52
N GLY A 9 -7.33 -4.19 -5.70
CA GLY A 9 -5.96 -4.45 -6.13
C GLY A 9 -5.04 -3.24 -6.19
N SER A 10 -5.47 -2.06 -5.70
CA SER A 10 -4.65 -0.85 -5.72
C SER A 10 -3.35 -1.00 -4.93
N LEU A 11 -3.38 -1.68 -3.79
CA LEU A 11 -2.18 -1.94 -2.99
C LEU A 11 -1.25 -2.93 -3.69
N ALA A 12 -1.80 -3.97 -4.31
CA ALA A 12 -1.01 -4.92 -5.09
C ALA A 12 -0.32 -4.22 -6.27
N TYR A 13 -1.00 -3.28 -6.90
CA TYR A 13 -0.45 -2.45 -7.96
C TYR A 13 0.74 -1.62 -7.47
N LEU A 14 0.62 -0.97 -6.31
CA LEU A 14 1.73 -0.23 -5.70
C LEU A 14 2.93 -1.13 -5.43
N ARG A 15 2.70 -2.33 -4.90
CA ARG A 15 3.78 -3.31 -4.65
C ARG A 15 4.49 -3.70 -5.94
N SER A 16 3.77 -3.80 -7.05
CA SER A 16 4.36 -4.15 -8.36
C SER A 16 5.34 -3.09 -8.85
N TYR A 17 5.22 -1.84 -8.38
CA TYR A 17 6.18 -0.77 -8.66
C TYR A 17 7.30 -0.68 -7.61
N GLY A 18 7.40 -1.63 -6.69
CA GLY A 18 8.47 -1.70 -5.70
C GLY A 18 8.21 -0.95 -4.41
N PHE A 19 7.03 -0.35 -4.25
CA PHE A 19 6.62 0.25 -2.98
C PHE A 19 6.22 -0.84 -1.99
N LYS A 20 6.43 -0.57 -0.71
CA LYS A 20 5.93 -1.42 0.36
C LYS A 20 4.63 -0.86 0.91
N THR A 21 3.71 -1.74 1.22
CA THR A 21 2.48 -1.41 1.93
C THR A 21 2.64 -1.81 3.40
N PHE A 22 1.62 -1.60 4.21
CA PHE A 22 1.66 -1.91 5.64
C PHE A 22 1.15 -3.33 5.93
N ASP A 23 1.33 -4.23 4.97
CA ASP A 23 1.03 -5.64 5.08
C ASP A 23 1.80 -6.26 6.26
N GLY A 24 1.11 -7.06 7.06
CA GLY A 24 1.69 -7.63 8.29
C GLY A 24 1.64 -6.71 9.52
N ILE A 25 1.39 -5.41 9.35
CA ILE A 25 1.21 -4.43 10.43
C ILE A 25 -0.27 -4.09 10.56
N ILE A 26 -0.92 -3.87 9.44
CA ILE A 26 -2.35 -3.58 9.31
C ILE A 26 -2.95 -4.65 8.40
N ASP A 27 -4.17 -5.07 8.69
CA ASP A 27 -4.90 -5.99 7.82
C ASP A 27 -5.33 -5.27 6.54
N GLU A 28 -4.64 -5.55 5.45
CA GLU A 28 -4.90 -4.97 4.12
C GLU A 28 -5.76 -5.86 3.23
N SER A 29 -6.40 -6.88 3.78
CA SER A 29 -7.23 -7.82 3.00
C SER A 29 -8.41 -7.14 2.31
N TYR A 30 -8.81 -5.95 2.77
CA TYR A 30 -9.86 -5.17 2.11
C TYR A 30 -9.52 -4.87 0.63
N ASP A 31 -8.26 -4.78 0.29
CA ASP A 31 -7.82 -4.47 -1.07
C ASP A 31 -8.17 -5.58 -2.08
N GLU A 32 -8.35 -6.80 -1.61
CA GLU A 32 -8.71 -7.96 -2.43
C GLU A 32 -10.22 -8.10 -2.63
N GLU A 33 -11.03 -7.36 -1.88
CA GLU A 33 -12.49 -7.44 -1.97
C GLU A 33 -13.01 -6.81 -3.25
N VAL A 34 -13.73 -7.59 -4.04
CA VAL A 34 -14.30 -7.17 -5.34
C VAL A 34 -15.47 -6.22 -5.19
N ASP A 35 -16.34 -6.48 -4.19
CA ASP A 35 -17.52 -5.68 -3.94
C ASP A 35 -17.17 -4.37 -3.25
N ASP A 36 -17.55 -3.24 -3.83
CA ASP A 36 -17.21 -1.91 -3.32
C ASP A 36 -17.79 -1.63 -1.94
N LEU A 37 -19.02 -2.07 -1.67
CA LEU A 37 -19.65 -1.88 -0.37
C LEU A 37 -19.02 -2.76 0.70
N LEU A 38 -18.72 -4.02 0.39
CA LEU A 38 -18.03 -4.91 1.31
C LEU A 38 -16.60 -4.42 1.58
N ARG A 39 -15.93 -3.89 0.58
CA ARG A 39 -14.60 -3.29 0.77
C ARG A 39 -14.68 -2.10 1.73
N LEU A 40 -15.66 -1.23 1.56
CA LEU A 40 -15.89 -0.11 2.46
C LEU A 40 -16.18 -0.56 3.88
N GLU A 41 -16.99 -1.60 4.06
CA GLU A 41 -17.29 -2.18 5.37
C GLU A 41 -16.01 -2.72 6.04
N LYS A 42 -15.16 -3.40 5.30
CA LYS A 42 -13.88 -3.90 5.81
C LYS A 42 -12.96 -2.76 6.25
N VAL A 43 -12.88 -1.69 5.48
CA VAL A 43 -12.10 -0.51 5.83
C VAL A 43 -12.66 0.18 7.07
N THR A 44 -13.96 0.31 7.18
CA THR A 44 -14.62 0.91 8.34
C THR A 44 -14.34 0.10 9.61
N LYS A 45 -14.41 -1.23 9.53
CA LYS A 45 -14.06 -2.11 10.64
C LYS A 45 -12.60 -1.95 11.04
N LEU A 46 -11.69 -1.90 10.08
CA LEU A 46 -10.27 -1.71 10.32
C LEU A 46 -9.99 -0.39 11.04
N LEU A 47 -10.61 0.69 10.61
CA LEU A 47 -10.50 2.00 11.26
C LEU A 47 -11.01 1.97 12.69
N SER A 48 -12.13 1.30 12.93
CA SER A 48 -12.70 1.12 14.26
C SER A 48 -11.75 0.33 15.17
N ASP A 49 -11.19 -0.76 14.65
CA ASP A 49 -10.24 -1.60 15.39
C ASP A 49 -8.99 -0.79 15.78
N ILE A 50 -8.45 -0.01 14.86
CA ILE A 50 -7.28 0.86 15.12
C ILE A 50 -7.64 1.92 16.16
N ASN A 51 -8.81 2.52 16.07
CA ASN A 51 -9.25 3.55 17.03
C ASN A 51 -9.42 3.01 18.45
N ASN A 52 -9.68 1.70 18.60
CA ASN A 52 -9.83 1.04 19.88
C ASN A 52 -8.51 0.57 20.50
N LEU A 53 -7.40 0.72 19.79
CA LEU A 53 -6.09 0.37 20.31
C LEU A 53 -5.65 1.35 21.42
N SER A 54 -4.87 0.83 22.37
CA SER A 54 -4.22 1.67 23.39
C SER A 54 -3.16 2.59 22.77
N VAL A 55 -2.76 3.62 23.50
CA VAL A 55 -1.67 4.51 23.08
C VAL A 55 -0.38 3.72 22.86
N SER A 56 -0.10 2.74 23.72
CA SER A 56 1.08 1.88 23.62
C SER A 56 1.06 1.04 22.34
N GLU A 57 -0.08 0.43 22.02
CA GLU A 57 -0.24 -0.37 20.80
C GLU A 57 -0.11 0.47 19.53
N ARG A 58 -0.69 1.67 19.52
CA ARG A 58 -0.54 2.61 18.39
C ARG A 58 0.90 3.06 18.20
N SER A 59 1.62 3.30 19.29
CA SER A 59 3.03 3.67 19.27
C SER A 59 3.88 2.56 18.66
N GLU A 60 3.59 1.30 18.98
CA GLU A 60 4.30 0.14 18.42
C GLU A 60 4.05 0.01 16.91
N ILE A 61 2.81 0.19 16.47
CA ILE A 61 2.48 0.19 15.04
C ILE A 61 3.24 1.30 14.33
N HIS A 62 3.30 2.49 14.90
CA HIS A 62 4.04 3.61 14.34
C HIS A 62 5.52 3.27 14.14
N LYS A 63 6.15 2.68 15.13
CA LYS A 63 7.56 2.24 15.02
C LYS A 63 7.77 1.23 13.89
N GLN A 64 6.85 0.28 13.74
CA GLN A 64 6.93 -0.73 12.68
C GLN A 64 6.75 -0.13 11.29
N CYS A 65 6.03 0.98 11.18
CA CYS A 65 5.80 1.66 9.91
C CYS A 65 7.00 2.48 9.43
N ILE A 66 7.89 2.91 10.31
CA ILE A 66 9.02 3.79 9.97
C ILE A 66 9.91 3.19 8.86
N PRO A 67 10.38 1.93 8.93
CA PRO A 67 11.21 1.36 7.87
C PRO A 67 10.50 1.29 6.51
N ILE A 68 9.18 1.10 6.52
CA ILE A 68 8.37 1.06 5.30
C ILE A 68 8.29 2.45 4.67
N VAL A 69 8.05 3.46 5.47
CA VAL A 69 8.00 4.86 5.00
C VAL A 69 9.36 5.28 4.45
N GLU A 70 10.45 4.93 5.12
CA GLU A 70 11.81 5.20 4.66
C GLU A 70 12.11 4.51 3.33
N HIS A 71 11.74 3.23 3.20
CA HIS A 71 11.89 2.49 1.95
C HIS A 71 11.16 3.19 0.80
N ASN A 72 9.90 3.56 1.02
CA ASN A 72 9.08 4.19 -0.01
C ASN A 72 9.62 5.56 -0.41
N TYR A 73 10.07 6.35 0.55
CA TYR A 73 10.70 7.64 0.29
C TYR A 73 11.94 7.47 -0.61
N ASN A 74 12.84 6.58 -0.23
CA ASN A 74 14.06 6.33 -0.98
C ASN A 74 13.76 5.74 -2.37
N HIS A 75 12.79 4.85 -2.46
CA HIS A 75 12.38 4.25 -3.73
C HIS A 75 11.85 5.29 -4.70
N PHE A 76 11.07 6.25 -4.21
CA PHE A 76 10.51 7.32 -5.04
C PHE A 76 11.59 8.33 -5.47
N TYR A 77 12.39 8.82 -4.52
CA TYR A 77 13.31 9.94 -4.77
C TYR A 77 14.68 9.51 -5.30
N ASN A 78 15.11 8.27 -5.08
CA ASN A 78 16.43 7.77 -5.50
C ASN A 78 16.39 6.91 -6.78
N GLY A 79 15.33 7.02 -7.56
CA GLY A 79 15.26 6.46 -8.92
C GLY A 79 14.81 5.01 -9.03
N GLY A 80 14.51 4.32 -7.92
CA GLY A 80 14.00 2.95 -7.97
C GLY A 80 12.67 2.84 -8.68
N PHE A 81 11.73 3.69 -8.33
CA PHE A 81 10.43 3.77 -8.98
C PHE A 81 10.56 4.20 -10.46
N GLU A 82 11.37 5.19 -10.73
CA GLU A 82 11.59 5.69 -12.09
C GLU A 82 12.14 4.60 -13.01
N LYS A 83 13.08 3.78 -12.54
CA LYS A 83 13.63 2.67 -13.32
C LYS A 83 12.55 1.65 -13.69
N ILE A 84 11.68 1.31 -12.78
CA ILE A 84 10.58 0.37 -13.02
C ILE A 84 9.59 0.96 -14.03
N LEU A 85 9.26 2.24 -13.86
CA LEU A 85 8.34 2.95 -14.76
C LEU A 85 8.91 3.00 -16.19
N TRP A 86 10.17 3.32 -16.36
CA TRP A 86 10.82 3.33 -17.67
C TRP A 86 10.85 1.95 -18.33
N LYS A 87 11.13 0.92 -17.57
CA LYS A 87 11.11 -0.46 -18.06
C LYS A 87 9.73 -0.85 -18.56
N GLU A 88 8.69 -0.52 -17.81
CA GLU A 88 7.31 -0.82 -18.19
C GLU A 88 6.90 -0.06 -19.43
N LEU A 89 7.23 1.22 -19.52
CA LEU A 89 6.94 2.06 -20.68
C LEU A 89 7.65 1.52 -21.93
N THR A 90 8.92 1.14 -21.81
CA THR A 90 9.68 0.53 -22.90
C THR A 90 9.03 -0.75 -23.39
N ASN A 91 8.60 -1.62 -22.49
CA ASN A 91 7.92 -2.86 -22.84
C ASN A 91 6.60 -2.60 -23.56
N MET A 92 5.85 -1.58 -23.14
CA MET A 92 4.62 -1.17 -23.83
C MET A 92 4.89 -0.71 -25.25
N LEU A 93 5.90 0.13 -25.45
CA LEU A 93 6.28 0.65 -26.77
C LEU A 93 6.76 -0.47 -27.69
N ASP A 94 7.55 -1.40 -27.19
CA ASP A 94 8.00 -2.58 -27.95
C ASP A 94 6.83 -3.45 -28.37
N GLY A 95 5.78 -3.55 -27.55
CA GLY A 95 4.57 -4.29 -27.89
C GLY A 95 3.72 -3.63 -28.97
N LEU A 96 3.92 -2.34 -29.24
CA LEU A 96 3.20 -1.59 -30.27
C LEU A 96 3.91 -1.63 -31.64
N LEU A 97 5.17 -1.97 -31.63
CA LEU A 97 6.00 -2.08 -32.82
C LEU A 97 5.99 -3.50 -33.38
#